data_8d7279afeb98675c36006f95535206e8
#
_entry.id   8d7279afeb98675c36006f95535206e8
#
_cell.length_a   1.000
_cell.length_b   1.000
_cell.length_c   1.000
_cell.angle_alpha   90.00
_cell.angle_beta   90.00
_cell.angle_gamma   90.00
#
_symmetry.space_group_name_H-M   'P 1'
#
loop_
_entity.id
_entity.type
_entity.pdbx_description
1 polymer ?
#
loop_
_entity_poly.entity_id
_entity_poly.type
_entity_poly.pdbx_seq_one_letter_code
_entity_poly.pdbx_strand_id
1 'polypeptide(L)'
;VLAGEYLVLNNYLVKELMDLEIWNSDVKDELIRCDGSVQSIDVIPDFIKSRYKTAWEIKQKNIIDMSADRGEYICQSQSLNLFIESPSIKVLTSMHFYAWQKGLKTGIYYLRSRPSSKAIQFTLKPQEVKSEPRVDEPCESCSG
;
A
#
# COMPACT_ATOMS: atom_id res chain seq x y z
N VAL A 1 13.30 13.47 1.22
CA VAL A 1 14.34 14.31 1.87
C VAL A 1 15.28 14.81 0.78
N LEU A 2 15.85 16.00 0.90
CA LEU A 2 16.82 16.56 -0.07
C LEU A 2 18.05 15.65 -0.30
N ALA A 3 18.30 14.70 0.61
CA ALA A 3 19.43 13.77 0.57
C ALA A 3 19.11 12.39 -0.06
N GLY A 4 17.91 12.17 -0.59
CA GLY A 4 17.50 10.91 -1.21
C GLY A 4 16.31 10.24 -0.51
N GLU A 5 15.89 9.10 -1.06
CA GLU A 5 14.87 8.23 -0.48
C GLU A 5 15.52 7.17 0.39
N TYR A 6 15.00 6.99 1.59
CA TYR A 6 15.45 5.97 2.53
C TYR A 6 14.31 4.98 2.76
N LEU A 7 14.60 3.70 2.57
CA LEU A 7 13.68 2.62 2.89
C LEU A 7 13.86 2.24 4.36
N VAL A 8 12.78 2.39 5.12
CA VAL A 8 12.74 2.02 6.54
C VAL A 8 11.75 0.88 6.71
N LEU A 9 12.23 -0.28 7.16
CA LEU A 9 11.39 -1.41 7.49
C LEU A 9 10.74 -1.22 8.87
N ASN A 10 9.53 -1.74 9.03
CA ASN A 10 8.86 -1.76 10.32
C ASN A 10 9.55 -2.79 11.24
N ASN A 11 10.22 -2.31 12.28
CA ASN A 11 10.98 -3.16 13.20
C ASN A 11 10.11 -4.21 13.91
N TYR A 12 8.85 -3.91 14.20
CA TYR A 12 7.92 -4.86 14.83
C TYR A 12 7.57 -6.00 13.87
N LEU A 13 7.32 -5.69 12.60
CA LEU A 13 7.10 -6.69 11.56
C LEU A 13 8.33 -7.60 11.41
N VAL A 14 9.53 -7.02 11.30
CA VAL A 14 10.77 -7.79 11.15
C VAL A 14 10.96 -8.72 12.35
N LYS A 15 10.73 -8.23 13.57
CA LYS A 15 10.83 -9.04 14.78
C LYS A 15 9.84 -10.21 14.78
N GLU A 16 8.56 -9.97 14.47
CA GLU A 16 7.56 -11.05 14.39
C GLU A 16 7.91 -12.08 13.31
N LEU A 17 8.46 -11.65 12.16
CA LEU A 17 8.91 -12.57 11.11
C LEU A 17 10.15 -13.36 11.52
N MET A 18 11.07 -12.80 12.33
CA MET A 18 12.19 -13.51 12.92
C MET A 18 11.72 -14.54 13.94
N ASP A 19 10.79 -14.18 14.82
CA ASP A 19 10.23 -15.07 15.85
C ASP A 19 9.49 -16.27 15.20
N LEU A 20 8.97 -16.09 13.98
CA LEU A 20 8.35 -17.15 13.17
C LEU A 20 9.33 -17.90 12.26
N GLU A 21 10.62 -17.58 12.31
CA GLU A 21 11.67 -18.16 11.45
C GLU A 21 11.44 -17.97 9.94
N ILE A 22 10.63 -16.96 9.56
CA ILE A 22 10.29 -16.64 8.15
C ILE A 22 11.24 -15.59 7.57
N TRP A 23 11.88 -14.77 8.43
CA TRP A 23 12.72 -13.67 7.99
C TRP A 23 13.99 -14.16 7.29
N ASN A 24 14.16 -13.81 6.01
CA ASN A 24 15.35 -14.07 5.21
C ASN A 24 15.57 -12.95 4.18
N SER A 25 16.64 -13.07 3.38
CA SER A 25 16.97 -12.09 2.33
C SER A 25 15.89 -11.97 1.27
N ASP A 26 15.23 -13.06 0.91
CA ASP A 26 14.23 -13.08 -0.16
C ASP A 26 12.93 -12.38 0.28
N VAL A 27 12.50 -12.63 1.53
CA VAL A 27 11.36 -11.91 2.13
C VAL A 27 11.65 -10.42 2.27
N LYS A 28 12.87 -10.05 2.65
CA LYS A 28 13.29 -8.64 2.70
C LYS A 28 13.21 -7.99 1.32
N ASP A 29 13.77 -8.65 0.30
CA ASP A 29 13.79 -8.12 -1.06
C ASP A 29 12.37 -8.01 -1.65
N GLU A 30 11.48 -8.97 -1.32
CA GLU A 30 10.07 -8.94 -1.71
C GLU A 30 9.32 -7.80 -1.01
N LEU A 31 9.53 -7.58 0.28
CA LEU A 31 8.96 -6.44 1.01
C LEU A 31 9.37 -5.09 0.39
N ILE A 32 10.63 -4.96 0.00
CA ILE A 32 11.13 -3.75 -0.68
C ILE A 32 10.44 -3.59 -2.04
N ARG A 33 10.32 -4.68 -2.81
CA ARG A 33 9.67 -4.70 -4.13
C ARG A 33 8.18 -4.33 -4.05
N CYS A 34 7.52 -4.75 -2.97
CA CYS A 34 6.10 -4.47 -2.71
C CYS A 34 5.85 -3.14 -1.95
N ASP A 35 6.82 -2.22 -1.91
CA ASP A 35 6.71 -0.93 -1.20
C ASP A 35 6.30 -1.09 0.29
N GLY A 36 6.75 -2.16 0.94
CA GLY A 36 6.46 -2.49 2.34
C GLY A 36 5.14 -3.25 2.56
N SER A 37 4.41 -3.61 1.51
CA SER A 37 3.21 -4.44 1.63
C SER A 37 3.59 -5.91 1.87
N VAL A 38 2.90 -6.54 2.82
CA VAL A 38 3.01 -7.97 3.12
C VAL A 38 1.95 -8.82 2.41
N GLN A 39 1.00 -8.18 1.71
CA GLN A 39 -0.22 -8.85 1.24
C GLN A 39 0.05 -9.90 0.17
N SER A 40 1.01 -9.65 -0.73
CA SER A 40 1.35 -10.53 -1.87
C SER A 40 2.42 -11.57 -1.54
N ILE A 41 2.96 -11.59 -0.33
CA ILE A 41 4.05 -12.50 0.07
C ILE A 41 3.44 -13.78 0.66
N ASP A 42 3.49 -14.88 -0.10
CA ASP A 42 2.77 -16.13 0.25
C ASP A 42 3.25 -16.76 1.55
N VAL A 43 4.53 -16.68 1.86
CA VAL A 43 5.12 -17.27 3.08
C VAL A 43 4.68 -16.57 4.37
N ILE A 44 4.10 -15.37 4.28
CA ILE A 44 3.65 -14.60 5.45
C ILE A 44 2.22 -15.02 5.83
N PRO A 45 1.98 -15.42 7.09
CA PRO A 45 0.66 -15.84 7.55
C PRO A 45 -0.39 -14.71 7.53
N ASP A 46 -1.66 -15.08 7.33
CA ASP A 46 -2.78 -14.13 7.20
C ASP A 46 -2.96 -13.23 8.43
N PHE A 47 -2.65 -13.72 9.63
CA PHE A 47 -2.76 -12.89 10.83
C PHE A 47 -1.74 -11.75 10.85
N ILE A 48 -0.54 -11.96 10.29
CA ILE A 48 0.47 -10.91 10.05
C ILE A 48 -0.03 -9.95 8.96
N LYS A 49 -0.53 -10.49 7.84
CA LYS A 49 -1.09 -9.69 6.74
C LYS A 49 -2.23 -8.78 7.21
N SER A 50 -3.10 -9.28 8.07
CA SER A 50 -4.22 -8.49 8.60
C SER A 50 -3.77 -7.34 9.50
N ARG A 51 -2.68 -7.53 10.26
CA ARG A 51 -2.13 -6.58 11.23
C ARG A 51 -1.28 -5.50 10.55
N TYR A 52 -0.43 -5.89 9.60
CA TYR A 52 0.56 -5.01 8.97
C TYR A 52 0.10 -4.51 7.60
N LYS A 53 -1.10 -3.92 7.56
CA LYS A 53 -1.58 -3.23 6.36
C LYS A 53 -0.90 -1.88 6.20
N THR A 54 -0.51 -1.56 5.00
CA THR A 54 -0.03 -0.22 4.65
C THR A 54 -1.18 0.79 4.63
N ALA A 55 -0.87 2.09 4.65
CA ALA A 55 -1.87 3.15 4.58
C ALA A 55 -2.72 3.08 3.29
N TRP A 56 -2.18 2.50 2.22
CA TRP A 56 -2.87 2.29 0.94
C TRP A 56 -3.91 1.16 0.98
N GLU A 57 -3.72 0.17 1.84
CA GLU A 57 -4.55 -1.01 2.00
C GLU A 57 -5.67 -0.82 3.03
N ILE A 58 -5.52 0.18 3.89
CA ILE A 58 -6.54 0.54 4.87
C ILE A 58 -7.67 1.32 4.18
N LYS A 59 -8.92 0.94 4.42
CA LYS A 59 -10.08 1.71 3.94
C LYS A 59 -10.03 3.13 4.52
N GLN A 60 -9.98 4.14 3.65
CA GLN A 60 -9.87 5.54 4.07
C GLN A 60 -11.05 6.02 4.91
N LYS A 61 -12.22 5.39 4.74
CA LYS A 61 -13.37 5.61 5.63
C LYS A 61 -13.00 5.39 7.10
N ASN A 62 -12.25 4.34 7.41
CA ASN A 62 -11.84 4.04 8.79
C ASN A 62 -10.92 5.14 9.35
N ILE A 63 -10.06 5.71 8.51
CA ILE A 63 -9.19 6.82 8.91
C ILE A 63 -10.01 8.07 9.25
N ILE A 64 -11.07 8.35 8.46
CA ILE A 64 -11.99 9.45 8.73
C ILE A 64 -12.77 9.20 10.03
N ASP A 65 -13.29 7.99 10.23
CA ASP A 65 -14.02 7.61 11.45
C ASP A 65 -13.13 7.78 12.70
N MET A 66 -11.90 7.27 12.68
CA MET A 66 -10.94 7.46 13.77
C MET A 66 -10.62 8.94 14.03
N SER A 67 -10.61 9.77 13.00
CA SER A 67 -10.41 11.22 13.14
C SER A 67 -11.64 11.88 13.76
N ALA A 68 -12.84 11.45 13.40
CA ALA A 68 -14.09 11.94 13.99
C ALA A 68 -14.18 11.60 15.48
N ASP A 69 -13.87 10.35 15.85
CA ASP A 69 -13.89 9.91 17.26
C ASP A 69 -12.92 10.72 18.13
N ARG A 70 -11.72 11.03 17.59
CA ARG A 70 -10.78 11.91 18.29
C ARG A 70 -11.23 13.37 18.34
N GLY A 71 -12.07 13.79 17.39
CA GLY A 71 -12.51 15.17 17.22
C GLY A 71 -13.22 15.75 18.43
N GLU A 72 -13.89 14.92 19.24
CA GLU A 72 -14.54 15.32 20.48
C GLU A 72 -13.58 15.87 21.54
N TYR A 73 -12.31 15.42 21.48
CA TYR A 73 -11.28 15.77 22.46
C TYR A 73 -10.26 16.79 21.93
N ILE A 74 -10.44 17.26 20.70
CA ILE A 74 -9.50 18.16 20.03
C ILE A 74 -10.21 19.45 19.61
N CYS A 75 -9.80 20.58 20.16
CA CYS A 75 -10.39 21.88 19.84
C CYS A 75 -9.97 22.42 18.45
N GLN A 76 -8.83 22.00 17.94
CA GLN A 76 -8.28 22.38 16.65
C GLN A 76 -8.73 21.42 15.53
N SER A 77 -8.51 21.81 14.26
CA SER A 77 -8.58 20.89 13.14
C SER A 77 -7.42 19.89 13.18
N GLN A 78 -7.64 18.71 12.61
CA GLN A 78 -6.62 17.65 12.56
C GLN A 78 -5.92 17.65 11.19
N SER A 79 -4.61 17.39 11.17
CA SER A 79 -3.84 17.18 9.93
C SER A 79 -4.12 15.78 9.37
N LEU A 80 -5.33 15.57 8.85
CA LEU A 80 -5.78 14.28 8.33
C LEU A 80 -5.24 14.06 6.92
N ASN A 81 -4.34 13.07 6.78
CA ASN A 81 -3.83 12.63 5.49
C ASN A 81 -4.62 11.41 5.02
N LEU A 82 -5.06 11.42 3.76
CA LEU A 82 -5.75 10.32 3.12
C LEU A 82 -4.94 9.79 1.94
N PHE A 83 -5.05 8.50 1.66
CA PHE A 83 -4.23 7.77 0.70
C PHE A 83 -5.12 7.10 -0.34
N ILE A 84 -5.04 7.56 -1.60
CA ILE A 84 -5.80 7.01 -2.72
C ILE A 84 -4.85 6.86 -3.91
N GLU A 85 -4.69 5.64 -4.42
CA GLU A 85 -3.80 5.38 -5.55
C GLU A 85 -4.19 6.19 -6.79
N SER A 86 -5.46 6.13 -7.18
CA SER A 86 -6.02 6.81 -8.35
C SER A 86 -7.23 7.64 -7.95
N PRO A 87 -7.02 8.90 -7.51
CA PRO A 87 -8.10 9.77 -7.06
C PRO A 87 -9.00 10.18 -8.24
N SER A 88 -10.32 10.09 -8.03
CA SER A 88 -11.33 10.65 -8.93
C SER A 88 -12.16 11.73 -8.22
N ILE A 89 -12.71 12.65 -8.96
CA ILE A 89 -13.59 13.72 -8.40
C ILE A 89 -14.72 13.09 -7.58
N LYS A 90 -15.33 12.02 -8.07
CA LYS A 90 -16.42 11.32 -7.37
C LYS A 90 -15.98 10.79 -6.01
N VAL A 91 -14.83 10.14 -5.93
CA VAL A 91 -14.29 9.59 -4.68
C VAL A 91 -13.93 10.71 -3.71
N LEU A 92 -13.27 11.77 -4.18
CA LEU A 92 -12.89 12.90 -3.36
C LEU A 92 -14.13 13.63 -2.79
N THR A 93 -15.11 13.89 -3.62
CA THR A 93 -16.38 14.51 -3.20
C THR A 93 -17.07 13.66 -2.12
N SER A 94 -17.19 12.35 -2.35
CA SER A 94 -17.77 11.43 -1.37
C SER A 94 -17.05 11.46 -0.03
N MET A 95 -15.71 11.47 -0.04
CA MET A 95 -14.89 11.52 1.18
C MET A 95 -15.06 12.86 1.93
N HIS A 96 -15.09 13.98 1.22
CA HIS A 96 -15.32 15.28 1.84
C HIS A 96 -16.70 15.38 2.48
N PHE A 97 -17.76 14.94 1.79
CA PHE A 97 -19.10 14.90 2.37
C PHE A 97 -19.19 13.96 3.56
N TYR A 98 -18.54 12.80 3.48
CA TYR A 98 -18.50 11.87 4.60
C TYR A 98 -17.79 12.48 5.83
N ALA A 99 -16.65 13.12 5.63
CA ALA A 99 -15.92 13.79 6.69
C ALA A 99 -16.74 14.94 7.32
N TRP A 100 -17.45 15.70 6.50
CA TRP A 100 -18.36 16.74 6.96
C TRP A 100 -19.54 16.18 7.77
N GLN A 101 -20.19 15.12 7.29
CA GLN A 101 -21.26 14.43 8.01
C GLN A 101 -20.81 13.87 9.36
N LYS A 102 -19.56 13.48 9.46
CA LYS A 102 -18.92 13.02 10.70
C LYS A 102 -18.51 14.16 11.65
N GLY A 103 -18.76 15.42 11.27
CA GLY A 103 -18.47 16.58 12.11
C GLY A 103 -17.01 17.03 12.11
N LEU A 104 -16.20 16.59 11.15
CA LEU A 104 -14.81 17.05 11.05
C LEU A 104 -14.74 18.51 10.66
N LYS A 105 -13.93 19.31 11.37
CA LYS A 105 -13.69 20.73 11.08
C LYS A 105 -12.96 20.93 9.76
N THR A 106 -12.07 20.00 9.40
CA THR A 106 -11.33 19.95 8.14
C THR A 106 -11.35 18.53 7.62
N GLY A 107 -11.84 18.30 6.42
CA GLY A 107 -12.04 16.95 5.88
C GLY A 107 -10.73 16.26 5.48
N ILE A 108 -9.85 16.98 4.80
CA ILE A 108 -8.56 16.44 4.31
C ILE A 108 -7.51 17.54 4.44
N TYR A 109 -6.32 17.19 4.96
CA TYR A 109 -5.15 18.06 4.94
C TYR A 109 -4.28 17.77 3.72
N TYR A 110 -3.81 16.53 3.55
CA TYR A 110 -3.15 16.08 2.34
C TYR A 110 -3.86 14.86 1.75
N LEU A 111 -4.06 14.89 0.44
CA LEU A 111 -4.35 13.71 -0.34
C LEU A 111 -3.03 13.17 -0.90
N ARG A 112 -2.71 11.93 -0.57
CA ARG A 112 -1.57 11.21 -1.12
C ARG A 112 -2.04 10.32 -2.25
N SER A 113 -1.43 10.45 -3.42
CA SER A 113 -1.63 9.55 -4.57
C SER A 113 -0.33 8.87 -4.92
N ARG A 114 -0.40 7.70 -5.55
CA ARG A 114 0.80 7.05 -6.07
C ARG A 114 1.21 7.71 -7.38
N PRO A 115 2.52 7.89 -7.63
CA PRO A 115 3.00 8.35 -8.93
C PRO A 115 2.69 7.30 -10.00
N SER A 116 2.42 7.75 -11.23
CA SER A 116 2.12 6.87 -12.37
C SER A 116 3.32 6.01 -12.81
N SER A 117 4.54 6.41 -12.46
CA SER A 117 5.78 5.67 -12.72
C SER A 117 6.53 5.41 -11.42
N LYS A 118 6.91 4.15 -11.20
CA LYS A 118 7.80 3.79 -10.09
C LYS A 118 9.25 4.06 -10.46
N ALA A 119 10.04 4.54 -9.49
CA ALA A 119 11.49 4.61 -9.65
C ALA A 119 12.08 3.20 -9.83
N ILE A 120 13.08 3.07 -10.70
CA ILE A 120 13.74 1.79 -10.95
C ILE A 120 14.56 1.41 -9.71
N GLN A 121 14.27 0.26 -9.13
CA GLN A 121 14.96 -0.26 -7.95
C GLN A 121 16.17 -1.08 -8.37
N PHE A 122 17.35 -0.46 -8.47
CA PHE A 122 18.59 -1.13 -8.89
C PHE A 122 19.21 -2.08 -7.84
N THR A 123 18.75 -2.02 -6.59
CA THR A 123 19.36 -2.71 -5.45
C THR A 123 18.81 -4.13 -5.25
N LEU A 124 17.79 -4.53 -5.99
CA LEU A 124 17.15 -5.84 -5.86
C LEU A 124 17.77 -6.84 -6.86
N LYS A 125 17.88 -8.11 -6.43
CA LYS A 125 18.24 -9.20 -7.33
C LYS A 125 17.25 -9.26 -8.49
N PRO A 126 17.69 -9.47 -9.77
CA PRO A 126 16.78 -9.68 -10.88
C PRO A 126 15.84 -10.84 -10.56
N GLN A 127 14.55 -10.66 -10.79
CA GLN A 127 13.60 -11.76 -10.75
C GLN A 127 13.88 -12.66 -11.95
N GLU A 128 14.12 -13.95 -11.71
CA GLU A 128 14.04 -14.94 -12.79
C GLU A 128 12.61 -14.95 -13.32
N VAL A 129 12.41 -14.34 -14.48
CA VAL A 129 11.15 -14.44 -15.21
C VAL A 129 11.00 -15.92 -15.56
N LYS A 130 10.13 -16.64 -14.85
CA LYS A 130 9.67 -17.94 -15.30
C LYS A 130 8.98 -17.69 -16.62
N SER A 131 9.71 -17.90 -17.73
CA SER A 131 9.12 -17.96 -19.06
C SER A 131 8.17 -19.15 -19.08
N GLU A 132 6.87 -18.87 -19.02
CA GLU A 132 5.89 -19.90 -19.41
C GLU A 132 6.24 -20.34 -20.83
N PRO A 133 6.33 -21.64 -21.10
CA PRO A 133 6.57 -22.11 -22.45
C PRO A 133 5.42 -21.59 -23.33
N ARG A 134 5.76 -20.79 -24.34
CA ARG A 134 4.80 -20.43 -25.40
C ARG A 134 4.38 -21.74 -26.03
N VAL A 135 3.14 -22.12 -25.80
CA VAL A 135 2.49 -23.15 -26.61
C VAL A 135 2.24 -22.47 -27.95
N ASP A 136 3.06 -22.80 -28.93
CA ASP A 136 2.82 -22.43 -30.34
C ASP A 136 1.57 -23.16 -30.78
N GLU A 137 0.40 -22.52 -30.65
CA GLU A 137 -0.82 -22.98 -31.31
C GLU A 137 -0.60 -22.81 -32.83
N PRO A 138 -0.73 -23.85 -33.61
CA PRO A 138 -0.62 -23.72 -35.07
C PRO A 138 -1.80 -22.88 -35.58
N CYS A 139 -1.43 -21.81 -36.30
CA CYS A 139 -2.39 -20.90 -36.94
C CYS A 139 -3.20 -21.64 -38.02
N GLU A 140 -4.46 -22.02 -37.74
CA GLU A 140 -5.40 -22.66 -38.68
C GLU A 140 -5.98 -21.69 -39.72
N SER A 141 -5.37 -20.58 -40.00
CA SER A 141 -5.92 -19.54 -40.91
C SER A 141 -5.34 -19.54 -42.33
N CYS A 142 -4.56 -20.53 -42.77
CA CYS A 142 -4.02 -20.59 -44.12
C CYS A 142 -4.30 -21.93 -44.80
N SER A 143 -5.58 -22.29 -45.01
CA SER A 143 -5.97 -23.28 -45.99
C SER A 143 -7.41 -23.05 -46.44
N GLY A 144 -7.54 -22.33 -47.56
CA GLY A 144 -8.75 -22.05 -48.27
C GLY A 144 -8.42 -21.36 -49.59
#